data_54b94f1caa4fbf54e1d1b4d493424a7a
#
_entry.id   54b94f1caa4fbf54e1d1b4d493424a7a
#
_cell.length_a   1.000
_cell.length_b   1.000
_cell.length_c   1.000
_cell.angle_alpha   90.00
_cell.angle_beta   90.00
_cell.angle_gamma   90.00
#
_symmetry.space_group_name_H-M   'P 1'
#
loop_
_entity.id
_entity.type
_entity.pdbx_description
1 polymer ?
#
loop_
_entity_poly.entity_id
_entity_poly.type
_entity_poly.pdbx_seq_one_letter_code
_entity_poly.pdbx_strand_id
1 'polypeptide(L)'
;MTADGGIRCMLMRGGTSKGLFFLACDLPGSAAERDALLLAIMGSGNPIQVDGVGGAHPLAAKVAVVSRSASDDADIDYLFLQLGVEEATITDRQNCGNILAGVGPFAAERGLIAAGDESTTTRIRMVNSGTVVTATFATPHGVPVYEGETAIAGVPGTGAPILLRFADTAGSATGSLLPTGRVRDLIDGVEVTCVDNGMPVVVARSADLGISGSESPDVLAGDDELAARVRSLRIAAGKLMGLGDVSGLSVPKTTLVSAPRDGGTVGTRTFIPVRPHTAIGVLGAVSVATALLLPGGVGAELASFGSPGHRIDIEHPTGHLIVDVELDTSAEPPVVRSAGVVRTARRLFDGFAYPGPRPALDLPLAGRAADQRPIGPADAAPS
;
A
#
# COMPACT_ATOMS: atom_id res chain seq x y z
N MET A 1 18.59 -8.45 23.63
CA MET A 1 17.97 -9.67 24.28
C MET A 1 18.12 -9.54 25.78
N THR A 2 17.08 -9.91 26.52
CA THR A 2 17.15 -10.05 27.99
C THR A 2 17.95 -11.30 28.39
N ALA A 3 18.37 -11.42 29.66
CA ALA A 3 19.13 -12.58 30.14
C ALA A 3 18.36 -13.91 29.99
N ASP A 4 17.04 -13.85 29.92
CA ASP A 4 16.11 -14.97 29.75
C ASP A 4 15.66 -15.20 28.30
N GLY A 5 16.30 -14.54 27.32
CA GLY A 5 16.08 -14.74 25.88
C GLY A 5 14.94 -13.92 25.27
N GLY A 6 14.29 -13.03 26.04
CA GLY A 6 13.25 -12.15 25.51
C GLY A 6 13.80 -11.12 24.52
N ILE A 7 13.05 -10.88 23.44
CA ILE A 7 13.37 -9.90 22.41
C ILE A 7 12.42 -8.72 22.55
N ARG A 8 12.95 -7.52 22.72
CA ARG A 8 12.13 -6.31 22.84
C ARG A 8 11.36 -6.05 21.56
N CYS A 9 10.05 -5.88 21.66
CA CYS A 9 9.19 -5.63 20.51
C CYS A 9 7.97 -4.78 20.89
N MET A 10 7.27 -4.31 19.86
CA MET A 10 5.97 -3.68 20.00
C MET A 10 4.99 -4.40 19.07
N LEU A 11 3.85 -4.85 19.59
CA LEU A 11 2.76 -5.34 18.77
C LEU A 11 1.90 -4.15 18.38
N MET A 12 1.76 -3.93 17.08
CA MET A 12 0.98 -2.82 16.55
C MET A 12 -0.02 -3.27 15.48
N ARG A 13 -1.14 -2.58 15.42
CA ARG A 13 -1.96 -2.50 14.22
C ARG A 13 -1.41 -1.35 13.36
N GLY A 14 -1.17 -1.63 12.09
CA GLY A 14 -0.93 -0.63 11.06
C GLY A 14 -1.95 -0.85 9.94
N GLY A 15 -2.76 0.19 9.62
CA GLY A 15 -3.88 0.00 8.70
C GLY A 15 -4.77 -1.17 9.12
N THR A 16 -5.08 -2.07 8.19
CA THR A 16 -5.86 -3.29 8.41
C THR A 16 -5.01 -4.51 8.80
N SER A 17 -3.73 -4.31 9.09
CA SER A 17 -2.80 -5.39 9.44
C SER A 17 -2.30 -5.25 10.87
N LYS A 18 -1.88 -6.37 11.47
CA LYS A 18 -1.26 -6.45 12.79
C LYS A 18 0.09 -7.15 12.66
N GLY A 19 1.10 -6.67 13.38
CA GLY A 19 2.41 -7.27 13.36
C GLY A 19 3.30 -6.84 14.51
N LEU A 20 4.42 -7.56 14.67
CA LEU A 20 5.47 -7.18 15.60
C LEU A 20 6.45 -6.21 14.94
N PHE A 21 6.82 -5.19 15.70
CA PHE A 21 7.81 -4.19 15.31
C PHE A 21 9.05 -4.36 16.19
N PHE A 22 10.21 -4.48 15.55
CA PHE A 22 11.50 -4.66 16.21
C PHE A 22 12.48 -3.57 15.78
N LEU A 23 13.36 -3.17 16.68
CA LEU A 23 14.59 -2.51 16.28
C LEU A 23 15.53 -3.52 15.62
N ALA A 24 16.18 -3.16 14.53
CA ALA A 24 17.14 -4.05 13.85
C ALA A 24 18.28 -4.49 14.79
N CYS A 25 18.72 -3.61 15.71
CA CYS A 25 19.79 -3.91 16.67
C CYS A 25 19.37 -4.91 17.76
N ASP A 26 18.07 -5.16 17.96
CA ASP A 26 17.57 -6.16 18.91
C ASP A 26 17.50 -7.58 18.30
N LEU A 27 17.73 -7.69 16.99
CA LEU A 27 17.65 -8.96 16.24
C LEU A 27 19.05 -9.42 15.80
N PRO A 28 19.22 -10.74 15.54
CA PRO A 28 20.45 -11.26 14.94
C PRO A 28 20.80 -10.56 13.62
N GLY A 29 22.09 -10.29 13.38
CA GLY A 29 22.56 -9.67 12.15
C GLY A 29 22.50 -10.60 10.92
N SER A 30 22.59 -11.91 11.14
CA SER A 30 22.39 -12.91 10.08
C SER A 30 20.91 -13.02 9.72
N ALA A 31 20.57 -12.91 8.43
CA ALA A 31 19.21 -13.05 7.97
C ALA A 31 18.60 -14.43 8.30
N ALA A 32 19.41 -15.50 8.22
CA ALA A 32 18.95 -16.85 8.53
C ALA A 32 18.60 -17.02 10.02
N GLU A 33 19.44 -16.48 10.92
CA GLU A 33 19.19 -16.54 12.37
C GLU A 33 18.02 -15.65 12.77
N ARG A 34 17.91 -14.46 12.19
CA ARG A 34 16.77 -13.54 12.35
C ARG A 34 15.47 -14.22 11.93
N ASP A 35 15.45 -14.80 10.73
CA ASP A 35 14.26 -15.43 10.16
C ASP A 35 13.81 -16.62 11.01
N ALA A 36 14.76 -17.48 11.45
CA ALA A 36 14.46 -18.59 12.36
C ALA A 36 13.89 -18.12 13.70
N LEU A 37 14.45 -17.05 14.27
CA LEU A 37 13.97 -16.44 15.51
C LEU A 37 12.55 -15.89 15.35
N LEU A 38 12.28 -15.17 14.27
CA LEU A 38 10.97 -14.57 14.00
C LEU A 38 9.90 -15.63 13.74
N LEU A 39 10.22 -16.71 13.04
CA LEU A 39 9.31 -17.85 12.84
C LEU A 39 8.92 -18.48 14.18
N ALA A 40 9.90 -18.67 15.09
CA ALA A 40 9.66 -19.20 16.42
C ALA A 40 8.81 -18.27 17.31
N ILE A 41 9.08 -16.95 17.28
CA ILE A 41 8.29 -15.95 18.02
C ILE A 41 6.85 -15.91 17.52
N MET A 42 6.63 -15.99 16.21
CA MET A 42 5.30 -15.91 15.62
C MET A 42 4.52 -17.22 15.68
N GLY A 43 5.19 -18.36 15.98
CA GLY A 43 4.55 -19.68 15.95
C GLY A 43 4.18 -20.12 14.54
N SER A 44 4.96 -19.68 13.53
CA SER A 44 4.74 -20.04 12.12
C SER A 44 4.90 -21.54 11.88
N GLY A 45 4.07 -22.09 10.98
CA GLY A 45 3.99 -23.54 10.75
C GLY A 45 2.92 -24.24 11.59
N ASN A 46 2.16 -23.46 12.38
CA ASN A 46 0.99 -23.94 13.11
C ASN A 46 -0.23 -23.07 12.74
N PRO A 47 -1.33 -23.62 12.18
CA PRO A 47 -2.48 -22.85 11.70
C PRO A 47 -3.13 -21.97 12.76
N ILE A 48 -3.10 -22.35 14.04
CA ILE A 48 -3.66 -21.58 15.15
C ILE A 48 -2.62 -20.73 15.89
N GLN A 49 -1.33 -20.91 15.59
CA GLN A 49 -0.20 -20.17 16.19
C GLN A 49 -0.31 -20.02 17.72
N VAL A 50 -0.79 -21.09 18.41
CA VAL A 50 -1.09 -21.05 19.84
C VAL A 50 0.16 -20.90 20.72
N ASP A 51 1.32 -21.36 20.22
CA ASP A 51 2.63 -21.23 20.86
C ASP A 51 3.47 -20.10 20.24
N GLY A 52 2.82 -18.97 19.90
CA GLY A 52 3.45 -17.80 19.32
C GLY A 52 2.56 -16.58 19.38
N VAL A 53 3.10 -15.44 18.97
CA VAL A 53 2.40 -14.13 18.97
C VAL A 53 1.59 -13.92 17.69
N GLY A 54 1.65 -14.83 16.74
CA GLY A 54 0.89 -14.77 15.50
C GLY A 54 -0.62 -14.77 15.74
N GLY A 55 -1.39 -14.37 14.73
CA GLY A 55 -2.85 -14.25 14.85
C GLY A 55 -3.61 -15.21 13.95
N ALA A 56 -3.02 -16.33 13.55
CA ALA A 56 -3.65 -17.36 12.70
C ALA A 56 -4.26 -16.83 11.38
N HIS A 57 -3.75 -15.71 10.90
CA HIS A 57 -4.24 -15.04 9.69
C HIS A 57 -3.10 -14.26 9.01
N PRO A 58 -3.00 -14.24 7.67
CA PRO A 58 -1.94 -13.52 6.96
C PRO A 58 -1.87 -12.02 7.28
N LEU A 59 -2.99 -11.37 7.61
CA LEU A 59 -3.02 -9.97 8.05
C LEU A 59 -2.43 -9.76 9.45
N ALA A 60 -2.25 -10.83 10.24
CA ALA A 60 -1.70 -10.79 11.59
C ALA A 60 -0.35 -11.53 11.72
N ALA A 61 0.19 -12.07 10.62
CA ALA A 61 1.47 -12.76 10.56
C ALA A 61 2.54 -11.90 9.85
N LYS A 62 2.82 -10.73 10.42
CA LYS A 62 3.67 -9.69 9.82
C LYS A 62 4.69 -9.18 10.81
N VAL A 63 5.87 -8.81 10.27
CA VAL A 63 6.95 -8.20 11.06
C VAL A 63 7.49 -6.97 10.36
N ALA A 64 7.75 -5.93 11.13
CA ALA A 64 8.52 -4.76 10.74
C ALA A 64 9.86 -4.76 11.46
N VAL A 65 10.96 -4.70 10.73
CA VAL A 65 12.30 -4.48 11.27
C VAL A 65 12.71 -3.06 10.93
N VAL A 66 12.99 -2.24 11.94
CA VAL A 66 13.17 -0.79 11.81
C VAL A 66 14.53 -0.37 12.33
N SER A 67 15.22 0.49 11.59
CA SER A 67 16.49 1.09 12.00
C SER A 67 16.59 2.54 11.51
N ARG A 68 17.58 3.29 12.04
CA ARG A 68 17.98 4.54 11.39
C ARG A 68 18.50 4.22 9.99
N SER A 69 18.18 5.08 9.03
CA SER A 69 18.74 4.94 7.69
C SER A 69 20.18 5.43 7.67
N ALA A 70 21.00 4.75 6.87
CA ALA A 70 22.33 5.24 6.50
C ALA A 70 22.30 6.09 5.21
N SER A 71 21.15 6.19 4.55
CA SER A 71 20.95 6.95 3.32
C SER A 71 20.53 8.39 3.64
N ASP A 72 21.06 9.38 2.91
CA ASP A 72 20.74 10.80 3.11
C ASP A 72 19.32 11.17 2.69
N ASP A 73 18.67 10.33 1.89
CA ASP A 73 17.29 10.53 1.40
C ASP A 73 16.22 10.00 2.35
N ALA A 74 16.59 9.25 3.40
CA ALA A 74 15.67 8.68 4.36
C ALA A 74 16.18 8.81 5.81
N ASP A 75 15.25 8.90 6.74
CA ASP A 75 15.54 8.96 8.18
C ASP A 75 15.54 7.56 8.81
N ILE A 76 14.69 6.69 8.27
CA ILE A 76 14.39 5.34 8.76
C ILE A 76 14.45 4.33 7.62
N ASP A 77 15.03 3.16 7.91
CA ASP A 77 14.92 1.96 7.10
C ASP A 77 13.84 1.05 7.69
N TYR A 78 12.96 0.57 6.83
CA TYR A 78 11.89 -0.35 7.16
C TYR A 78 11.98 -1.58 6.27
N LEU A 79 12.31 -2.72 6.86
CA LEU A 79 12.23 -4.03 6.24
C LEU A 79 10.93 -4.71 6.64
N PHE A 80 10.08 -4.99 5.67
CA PHE A 80 8.86 -5.76 5.86
C PHE A 80 9.10 -7.25 5.64
N LEU A 81 8.58 -8.07 6.55
CA LEU A 81 8.59 -9.52 6.45
C LEU A 81 7.18 -10.07 6.58
N GLN A 82 6.75 -10.85 5.59
CA GLN A 82 5.51 -11.62 5.65
C GLN A 82 5.84 -13.05 6.08
N LEU A 83 5.22 -13.51 7.17
CA LEU A 83 5.39 -14.87 7.64
C LEU A 83 4.19 -15.73 7.21
N GLY A 84 4.47 -16.99 6.93
CA GLY A 84 3.45 -18.01 6.70
C GLY A 84 2.72 -18.34 8.01
N VAL A 85 1.45 -18.69 7.90
CA VAL A 85 0.64 -19.18 9.03
C VAL A 85 0.76 -20.69 9.14
N GLU A 86 0.34 -21.40 8.11
CA GLU A 86 0.33 -22.88 8.06
C GLU A 86 1.71 -23.47 7.80
N GLU A 87 2.54 -22.73 7.06
CA GLU A 87 3.91 -23.12 6.72
C GLU A 87 4.92 -22.21 7.42
N ALA A 88 6.02 -22.77 7.91
CA ALA A 88 7.13 -22.01 8.50
C ALA A 88 7.95 -21.30 7.41
N THR A 89 7.34 -20.34 6.72
CA THR A 89 7.94 -19.56 5.63
C THR A 89 8.02 -18.07 5.99
N ILE A 90 9.01 -17.40 5.42
CA ILE A 90 9.17 -15.95 5.53
C ILE A 90 9.57 -15.37 4.17
N THR A 91 9.00 -14.25 3.80
CA THR A 91 9.31 -13.57 2.53
C THR A 91 9.41 -12.05 2.71
N ASP A 92 10.37 -11.45 2.04
CA ASP A 92 10.64 -10.02 1.93
C ASP A 92 10.36 -9.47 0.52
N ARG A 93 9.71 -10.25 -0.36
CA ARG A 93 9.51 -9.90 -1.78
C ARG A 93 8.46 -8.81 -2.02
N GLN A 94 7.74 -8.38 -1.01
CA GLN A 94 6.65 -7.40 -1.13
C GLN A 94 6.75 -6.32 -0.06
N ASN A 95 6.17 -5.17 -0.34
CA ASN A 95 5.95 -4.11 0.64
C ASN A 95 4.60 -4.27 1.33
N CYS A 96 4.45 -3.67 2.51
CA CYS A 96 3.17 -3.60 3.20
C CYS A 96 2.88 -2.16 3.66
N GLY A 97 2.08 -1.43 2.88
CA GLY A 97 1.65 -0.07 3.21
C GLY A 97 0.79 0.01 4.49
N ASN A 98 0.13 -1.08 4.88
CA ASN A 98 -0.61 -1.12 6.14
C ASN A 98 0.33 -1.11 7.35
N ILE A 99 1.31 -2.02 7.39
CA ILE A 99 2.31 -2.05 8.49
C ILE A 99 3.17 -0.78 8.49
N LEU A 100 3.47 -0.22 7.32
CA LEU A 100 4.22 1.03 7.16
C LEU A 100 3.61 2.19 7.99
N ALA A 101 2.27 2.24 8.13
CA ALA A 101 1.62 3.26 8.94
C ALA A 101 2.07 3.27 10.41
N GLY A 102 2.49 2.14 10.95
CA GLY A 102 3.01 2.04 12.32
C GLY A 102 4.48 2.42 12.46
N VAL A 103 5.24 2.48 11.35
CA VAL A 103 6.72 2.61 11.40
C VAL A 103 7.15 3.98 11.95
N GLY A 104 6.56 5.08 11.49
CA GLY A 104 6.87 6.42 11.97
C GLY A 104 6.61 6.58 13.48
N PRO A 105 5.39 6.29 13.97
CA PRO A 105 5.10 6.29 15.41
C PRO A 105 6.03 5.38 16.23
N PHE A 106 6.29 4.15 15.77
CA PHE A 106 7.24 3.25 16.41
C PHE A 106 8.64 3.85 16.50
N ALA A 107 9.13 4.45 15.41
CA ALA A 107 10.46 5.05 15.36
C ALA A 107 10.58 6.23 16.36
N ALA A 108 9.54 7.05 16.49
CA ALA A 108 9.50 8.13 17.47
C ALA A 108 9.50 7.58 18.90
N GLU A 109 8.66 6.59 19.23
CA GLU A 109 8.61 5.98 20.56
C GLU A 109 9.89 5.23 20.93
N ARG A 110 10.65 4.74 19.95
CA ARG A 110 11.95 4.09 20.17
C ARG A 110 13.15 5.06 20.12
N GLY A 111 12.88 6.36 19.92
CA GLY A 111 13.93 7.38 19.88
C GLY A 111 14.85 7.28 18.65
N LEU A 112 14.41 6.62 17.57
CA LEU A 112 15.13 6.60 16.31
C LEU A 112 15.07 7.96 15.61
N ILE A 113 13.98 8.69 15.78
CA ILE A 113 13.77 10.05 15.29
C ILE A 113 13.33 10.97 16.42
N ALA A 114 13.62 12.26 16.29
CA ALA A 114 13.07 13.28 17.17
C ALA A 114 11.62 13.57 16.77
N ALA A 115 10.71 13.50 17.71
CA ALA A 115 9.35 13.91 17.49
C ALA A 115 9.21 15.44 17.57
N GLY A 116 8.43 16.03 16.66
CA GLY A 116 8.04 17.43 16.73
C GLY A 116 6.95 17.68 17.80
N ASP A 117 6.75 18.94 18.19
CA ASP A 117 5.84 19.32 19.30
C ASP A 117 4.34 19.12 18.97
N GLU A 118 3.93 19.18 17.69
CA GLU A 118 2.54 19.00 17.27
C GLU A 118 2.40 17.87 16.26
N SER A 119 3.34 17.77 15.34
CA SER A 119 3.36 16.74 14.30
C SER A 119 4.79 16.34 13.97
N THR A 120 4.95 15.09 13.54
CA THR A 120 6.22 14.55 13.07
C THR A 120 6.07 14.12 11.63
N THR A 121 7.03 14.53 10.80
CA THR A 121 7.20 14.04 9.44
C THR A 121 8.54 13.33 9.34
N THR A 122 8.54 12.10 8.79
CA THR A 122 9.74 11.27 8.64
C THR A 122 9.75 10.58 7.30
N ARG A 123 10.95 10.46 6.70
CA ARG A 123 11.18 9.75 5.45
C ARG A 123 11.58 8.32 5.77
N ILE A 124 10.81 7.38 5.24
CA ILE A 124 10.96 5.95 5.51
C ILE A 124 11.33 5.25 4.21
N ARG A 125 12.52 4.68 4.14
CA ARG A 125 12.94 3.83 3.02
C ARG A 125 12.41 2.42 3.25
N MET A 126 11.59 1.94 2.34
CA MET A 126 11.16 0.54 2.29
C MET A 126 12.28 -0.30 1.70
N VAL A 127 13.01 -1.03 2.53
CA VAL A 127 14.20 -1.82 2.12
C VAL A 127 13.85 -2.84 1.04
N ASN A 128 12.63 -3.39 1.07
CA ASN A 128 12.14 -4.38 0.10
C ASN A 128 12.12 -3.88 -1.35
N SER A 129 11.92 -2.57 -1.59
CA SER A 129 11.81 -1.98 -2.93
C SER A 129 12.76 -0.83 -3.19
N GLY A 130 13.41 -0.29 -2.15
CA GLY A 130 14.20 0.93 -2.23
C GLY A 130 13.37 2.23 -2.26
N THR A 131 12.04 2.16 -2.31
CA THR A 131 11.17 3.34 -2.40
C THR A 131 11.15 4.09 -1.07
N VAL A 132 11.20 5.42 -1.13
CA VAL A 132 11.05 6.31 0.03
C VAL A 132 9.61 6.78 0.14
N VAL A 133 9.05 6.71 1.35
CA VAL A 133 7.72 7.18 1.70
C VAL A 133 7.83 8.16 2.85
N THR A 134 7.14 9.29 2.75
CA THR A 134 7.05 10.26 3.85
C THR A 134 5.82 9.94 4.69
N ALA A 135 6.02 9.74 5.99
CA ALA A 135 4.93 9.54 6.96
C ALA A 135 4.78 10.80 7.83
N THR A 136 3.56 11.35 7.89
CA THR A 136 3.22 12.49 8.77
C THR A 136 2.12 12.06 9.74
N PHE A 137 2.33 12.28 11.04
CA PHE A 137 1.43 11.88 12.12
C PHE A 137 1.50 12.88 13.29
N ALA A 138 0.43 12.96 14.08
CA ALA A 138 0.33 13.85 15.23
C ALA A 138 1.25 13.40 16.37
N THR A 139 1.97 14.38 16.94
CA THR A 139 2.87 14.18 18.09
C THR A 139 2.77 15.35 19.09
N PRO A 140 1.57 15.65 19.65
CA PRO A 140 1.45 16.72 20.63
C PRO A 140 2.40 16.44 21.80
N HIS A 141 3.16 17.47 22.17
CA HIS A 141 4.19 17.38 23.22
C HIS A 141 5.28 16.31 22.95
N GLY A 142 5.56 16.03 21.68
CA GLY A 142 6.57 15.04 21.28
C GLY A 142 6.15 13.57 21.41
N VAL A 143 4.87 13.28 21.65
CA VAL A 143 4.37 11.91 21.86
C VAL A 143 3.40 11.51 20.73
N PRO A 144 3.62 10.38 20.04
CA PRO A 144 2.69 9.90 19.02
C PRO A 144 1.30 9.63 19.58
N VAL A 145 0.27 10.11 18.88
CA VAL A 145 -1.15 9.90 19.23
C VAL A 145 -1.75 8.86 18.29
N TYR A 146 -2.48 7.91 18.87
CA TYR A 146 -3.18 6.85 18.14
C TYR A 146 -4.70 7.04 18.11
N GLU A 147 -5.24 7.85 19.02
CA GLU A 147 -6.67 8.13 19.14
C GLU A 147 -7.06 9.33 18.30
N GLY A 148 -8.20 9.25 17.62
CA GLY A 148 -8.71 10.27 16.71
C GLY A 148 -9.98 9.80 16.03
N GLU A 149 -10.47 10.57 15.05
CA GLU A 149 -11.77 10.36 14.43
C GLU A 149 -11.72 9.74 13.03
N THR A 150 -10.52 9.38 12.54
CA THR A 150 -10.38 8.82 11.19
C THR A 150 -10.77 7.35 11.18
N ALA A 151 -11.83 7.02 10.46
CA ALA A 151 -12.20 5.65 10.15
C ALA A 151 -11.43 5.15 8.92
N ILE A 152 -11.05 3.87 8.91
CA ILE A 152 -10.54 3.18 7.73
C ILE A 152 -11.29 1.85 7.55
N ALA A 153 -11.61 1.51 6.32
CA ALA A 153 -12.33 0.28 6.02
C ALA A 153 -11.60 -0.96 6.55
N GLY A 154 -12.35 -1.90 7.14
CA GLY A 154 -11.80 -3.13 7.70
C GLY A 154 -11.19 -3.00 9.10
N VAL A 155 -11.32 -1.82 9.74
CA VAL A 155 -10.91 -1.62 11.14
C VAL A 155 -12.10 -1.08 11.95
N PRO A 156 -12.51 -1.75 13.04
CA PRO A 156 -13.56 -1.22 13.88
C PRO A 156 -13.09 0.04 14.63
N GLY A 157 -13.97 1.04 14.72
CA GLY A 157 -13.70 2.31 15.36
C GLY A 157 -12.83 3.26 14.54
N THR A 158 -12.26 4.23 15.21
CA THR A 158 -11.49 5.32 14.61
C THR A 158 -10.08 5.42 15.22
N GLY A 159 -9.22 6.25 14.62
CA GLY A 159 -7.86 6.51 15.12
C GLY A 159 -7.30 7.82 14.60
N ALA A 160 -6.16 8.24 15.09
CA ALA A 160 -5.45 9.40 14.57
C ALA A 160 -4.97 9.15 13.13
N PRO A 161 -5.12 10.13 12.23
CA PRO A 161 -4.69 9.97 10.84
C PRO A 161 -3.16 9.94 10.73
N ILE A 162 -2.68 9.03 9.92
CA ILE A 162 -1.29 8.94 9.50
C ILE A 162 -1.27 9.08 7.98
N LEU A 163 -0.68 10.14 7.48
CA LEU A 163 -0.58 10.42 6.06
C LEU A 163 0.70 9.80 5.53
N LEU A 164 0.59 8.86 4.60
CA LEU A 164 1.69 8.24 3.88
C LEU A 164 1.75 8.82 2.48
N ARG A 165 2.79 9.58 2.16
CA ARG A 165 3.04 10.16 0.84
C ARG A 165 4.14 9.38 0.12
N PHE A 166 3.86 9.00 -1.12
CA PHE A 166 4.78 8.32 -2.01
C PHE A 166 5.43 9.34 -2.92
N ALA A 167 6.73 9.25 -3.11
CA ALA A 167 7.46 10.05 -4.08
C ALA A 167 7.39 9.40 -5.48
N ASP A 168 7.52 10.23 -6.52
CA ASP A 168 7.72 9.82 -7.91
C ASP A 168 6.74 8.75 -8.41
N THR A 169 5.47 8.90 -8.08
CA THR A 169 4.43 7.94 -8.48
C THR A 169 3.93 8.16 -9.91
N ALA A 170 4.04 9.38 -10.43
CA ALA A 170 3.55 9.73 -11.76
C ALA A 170 4.33 8.99 -12.85
N GLY A 171 3.63 8.22 -13.68
CA GLY A 171 4.22 7.50 -14.79
C GLY A 171 5.08 6.30 -14.38
N SER A 172 4.90 5.75 -13.19
CA SER A 172 5.75 4.69 -12.63
C SER A 172 5.87 3.43 -13.50
N ALA A 173 4.86 3.11 -14.30
CA ALA A 173 4.86 1.97 -15.21
C ALA A 173 4.86 2.34 -16.69
N THR A 174 4.37 3.54 -17.04
CA THR A 174 4.17 3.97 -18.43
C THR A 174 5.09 5.12 -18.84
N GLY A 175 5.82 5.70 -17.90
CA GLY A 175 6.72 6.85 -18.10
C GLY A 175 6.01 8.21 -18.12
N SER A 176 4.68 8.27 -18.03
CA SER A 176 3.91 9.51 -18.04
C SER A 176 2.65 9.40 -17.19
N LEU A 177 2.27 10.52 -16.51
CA LEU A 177 1.01 10.64 -15.78
C LEU A 177 -0.20 10.34 -16.67
N LEU A 178 -0.18 10.90 -17.88
CA LEU A 178 -1.18 10.69 -18.94
C LEU A 178 -0.53 9.91 -20.10
N PRO A 179 -0.53 8.57 -20.05
CA PRO A 179 0.20 7.74 -21.02
C PRO A 179 -0.25 7.92 -22.46
N THR A 180 -1.51 8.34 -22.68
CA THR A 180 -2.05 8.63 -24.03
C THR A 180 -1.81 10.07 -24.48
N GLY A 181 -1.24 10.91 -23.62
CA GLY A 181 -1.09 12.35 -23.83
C GLY A 181 -2.39 13.14 -23.76
N ARG A 182 -3.50 12.51 -23.40
CA ARG A 182 -4.84 13.12 -23.32
C ARG A 182 -5.49 12.81 -21.98
N VAL A 183 -6.32 13.73 -21.48
CA VAL A 183 -7.11 13.53 -20.28
C VAL A 183 -8.29 12.60 -20.58
N ARG A 184 -8.83 12.64 -21.81
CA ARG A 184 -10.00 11.85 -22.21
C ARG A 184 -9.73 11.15 -23.54
N ASP A 185 -9.99 9.86 -23.59
CA ASP A 185 -9.94 9.00 -24.75
C ASP A 185 -11.32 8.37 -25.01
N LEU A 186 -11.57 7.96 -26.24
CA LEU A 186 -12.75 7.18 -26.62
C LEU A 186 -12.30 5.78 -27.03
N ILE A 187 -12.70 4.75 -26.31
CA ILE A 187 -12.35 3.35 -26.55
C ILE A 187 -13.63 2.52 -26.60
N ASP A 188 -13.86 1.83 -27.71
CA ASP A 188 -15.06 0.99 -27.92
C ASP A 188 -16.38 1.76 -27.66
N GLY A 189 -16.42 3.07 -27.96
CA GLY A 189 -17.57 3.93 -27.71
C GLY A 189 -17.71 4.41 -26.26
N VAL A 190 -16.78 4.07 -25.37
CA VAL A 190 -16.75 4.49 -23.96
C VAL A 190 -15.72 5.59 -23.77
N GLU A 191 -16.11 6.69 -23.13
CA GLU A 191 -15.16 7.73 -22.69
C GLU A 191 -14.38 7.24 -21.47
N VAL A 192 -13.05 7.39 -21.52
CA VAL A 192 -12.15 6.98 -20.44
C VAL A 192 -11.08 8.02 -20.14
N THR A 193 -10.55 8.00 -18.93
CA THR A 193 -9.26 8.61 -18.57
C THR A 193 -8.25 7.50 -18.31
N CYS A 194 -7.17 7.48 -19.10
CA CYS A 194 -6.03 6.61 -18.89
C CYS A 194 -4.97 7.34 -18.09
N VAL A 195 -4.68 6.86 -16.88
CA VAL A 195 -3.80 7.55 -15.92
C VAL A 195 -2.84 6.58 -15.25
N ASP A 196 -1.61 7.02 -14.99
CA ASP A 196 -0.61 6.27 -14.21
C ASP A 196 -0.02 7.19 -13.14
N ASN A 197 -0.56 7.12 -11.92
CA ASN A 197 0.02 7.73 -10.73
C ASN A 197 0.33 6.65 -9.69
N GLY A 198 1.35 5.84 -9.98
CA GLY A 198 1.77 4.69 -9.21
C GLY A 198 1.10 3.37 -9.62
N MET A 199 0.07 3.44 -10.46
CA MET A 199 -0.62 2.28 -11.03
C MET A 199 -1.33 2.68 -12.31
N PRO A 200 -1.08 2.00 -13.44
CA PRO A 200 -1.86 2.22 -14.67
C PRO A 200 -3.33 1.83 -14.45
N VAL A 201 -4.22 2.80 -14.62
CA VAL A 201 -5.66 2.63 -14.44
C VAL A 201 -6.41 3.24 -15.63
N VAL A 202 -7.46 2.56 -16.05
CA VAL A 202 -8.49 3.07 -16.97
C VAL A 202 -9.71 3.41 -16.14
N VAL A 203 -10.09 4.69 -16.13
CA VAL A 203 -11.26 5.18 -15.40
C VAL A 203 -12.40 5.40 -16.40
N ALA A 204 -13.57 4.80 -16.14
CA ALA A 204 -14.79 4.99 -16.93
C ALA A 204 -15.99 5.16 -16.00
N ARG A 205 -17.12 5.72 -16.51
CA ARG A 205 -18.36 5.78 -15.73
C ARG A 205 -19.01 4.41 -15.66
N SER A 206 -19.55 4.05 -14.52
CA SER A 206 -20.33 2.81 -14.33
C SER A 206 -21.50 2.72 -15.31
N ALA A 207 -22.21 3.82 -15.52
CA ALA A 207 -23.35 3.89 -16.42
C ALA A 207 -23.00 3.59 -17.89
N ASP A 208 -21.80 3.98 -18.34
CA ASP A 208 -21.35 3.74 -19.73
C ASP A 208 -21.11 2.24 -20.00
N LEU A 209 -20.92 1.44 -18.94
CA LEU A 209 -20.81 -0.02 -19.00
C LEU A 209 -22.12 -0.75 -18.59
N GLY A 210 -23.20 -0.02 -18.35
CA GLY A 210 -24.53 -0.59 -18.09
C GLY A 210 -24.75 -1.01 -16.63
N ILE A 211 -23.90 -0.57 -15.69
CA ILE A 211 -24.08 -0.84 -14.25
C ILE A 211 -24.33 0.44 -13.46
N SER A 212 -24.98 0.31 -12.31
CA SER A 212 -25.29 1.43 -11.42
C SER A 212 -24.09 1.88 -10.57
N GLY A 213 -23.07 1.01 -10.42
CA GLY A 213 -21.94 1.19 -9.51
C GLY A 213 -22.25 0.82 -8.05
N SER A 214 -23.41 0.22 -7.77
CA SER A 214 -23.79 -0.26 -6.42
C SER A 214 -23.74 -1.78 -6.28
N GLU A 215 -23.58 -2.49 -7.38
CA GLU A 215 -23.58 -3.94 -7.41
C GLU A 215 -22.50 -4.53 -6.51
N SER A 216 -22.78 -5.67 -5.87
CA SER A 216 -21.78 -6.40 -5.10
C SER A 216 -20.74 -7.05 -6.03
N PRO A 217 -19.51 -7.32 -5.53
CA PRO A 217 -18.50 -8.03 -6.32
C PRO A 217 -19.00 -9.39 -6.86
N ASP A 218 -19.82 -10.10 -6.09
CA ASP A 218 -20.36 -11.41 -6.51
C ASP A 218 -21.34 -11.28 -7.68
N VAL A 219 -22.20 -10.26 -7.66
CA VAL A 219 -23.12 -9.95 -8.78
C VAL A 219 -22.32 -9.61 -10.04
N LEU A 220 -21.32 -8.73 -9.91
CA LEU A 220 -20.46 -8.33 -11.03
C LEU A 220 -19.61 -9.49 -11.56
N ALA A 221 -19.19 -10.42 -10.68
CA ALA A 221 -18.42 -11.60 -11.08
C ALA A 221 -19.22 -12.60 -11.90
N GLY A 222 -20.55 -12.59 -11.77
CA GLY A 222 -21.47 -13.40 -12.55
C GLY A 222 -21.92 -12.78 -13.89
N ASP A 223 -21.47 -11.57 -14.21
CA ASP A 223 -21.82 -10.84 -15.42
C ASP A 223 -20.74 -11.03 -16.51
N ASP A 224 -20.94 -12.04 -17.37
CA ASP A 224 -20.01 -12.38 -18.44
C ASP A 224 -19.94 -11.28 -19.53
N GLU A 225 -21.04 -10.56 -19.78
CA GLU A 225 -21.09 -9.47 -20.76
C GLU A 225 -20.24 -8.28 -20.27
N LEU A 226 -20.42 -7.88 -19.02
CA LEU A 226 -19.59 -6.86 -18.39
C LEU A 226 -18.12 -7.28 -18.38
N ALA A 227 -17.81 -8.52 -18.01
CA ALA A 227 -16.44 -9.03 -18.02
C ALA A 227 -15.79 -8.99 -19.40
N ALA A 228 -16.54 -9.28 -20.48
CA ALA A 228 -16.08 -9.16 -21.85
C ALA A 228 -15.82 -7.70 -22.25
N ARG A 229 -16.72 -6.77 -21.90
CA ARG A 229 -16.56 -5.33 -22.14
C ARG A 229 -15.36 -4.75 -21.39
N VAL A 230 -15.21 -5.06 -20.10
CA VAL A 230 -14.05 -4.66 -19.29
C VAL A 230 -12.75 -5.20 -19.89
N ARG A 231 -12.73 -6.45 -20.37
CA ARG A 231 -11.56 -7.04 -21.04
C ARG A 231 -11.20 -6.30 -22.30
N SER A 232 -12.15 -6.02 -23.19
CA SER A 232 -11.95 -5.29 -24.44
C SER A 232 -11.36 -3.90 -24.15
N LEU A 233 -12.04 -3.15 -23.29
CA LEU A 233 -11.61 -1.81 -22.88
C LEU A 233 -10.18 -1.80 -22.33
N ARG A 234 -9.85 -2.73 -21.44
CA ARG A 234 -8.53 -2.86 -20.81
C ARG A 234 -7.43 -3.16 -21.83
N ILE A 235 -7.67 -4.09 -22.75
CA ILE A 235 -6.68 -4.47 -23.78
C ILE A 235 -6.42 -3.31 -24.74
N ALA A 236 -7.47 -2.62 -25.19
CA ALA A 236 -7.34 -1.47 -26.07
C ALA A 236 -6.62 -0.31 -25.36
N ALA A 237 -7.00 -0.01 -24.11
CA ALA A 237 -6.34 1.00 -23.29
C ALA A 237 -4.86 0.66 -23.04
N GLY A 238 -4.53 -0.60 -22.75
CA GLY A 238 -3.15 -1.04 -22.53
C GLY A 238 -2.24 -0.74 -23.72
N LYS A 239 -2.73 -0.93 -24.94
CA LYS A 239 -2.01 -0.57 -26.17
C LYS A 239 -1.82 0.94 -26.28
N LEU A 240 -2.87 1.73 -26.02
CA LEU A 240 -2.80 3.20 -26.06
C LEU A 240 -1.86 3.78 -25.00
N MET A 241 -1.78 3.14 -23.84
CA MET A 241 -0.89 3.51 -22.72
C MET A 241 0.57 3.07 -22.96
N GLY A 242 0.89 2.43 -24.09
CA GLY A 242 2.24 1.95 -24.38
C GLY A 242 2.67 0.70 -23.61
N LEU A 243 1.74 0.00 -22.94
CA LEU A 243 2.03 -1.22 -22.18
C LEU A 243 2.15 -2.49 -23.04
N GLY A 244 1.90 -2.39 -24.36
CA GLY A 244 1.96 -3.51 -25.29
C GLY A 244 0.83 -4.51 -25.12
N ASP A 245 1.13 -5.81 -25.23
CA ASP A 245 0.15 -6.87 -24.97
C ASP A 245 -0.03 -7.09 -23.48
N VAL A 246 -1.19 -6.70 -22.97
CA VAL A 246 -1.56 -6.82 -21.56
C VAL A 246 -2.46 -8.01 -21.28
N SER A 247 -2.70 -8.91 -22.22
CA SER A 247 -3.66 -10.03 -22.08
C SER A 247 -3.34 -10.92 -20.87
N GLY A 248 -2.06 -11.20 -20.61
CA GLY A 248 -1.56 -11.97 -19.47
C GLY A 248 -1.20 -11.14 -18.22
N LEU A 249 -1.40 -9.81 -18.25
CA LEU A 249 -0.99 -8.93 -17.16
C LEU A 249 -2.18 -8.55 -16.27
N SER A 250 -1.90 -8.10 -15.05
CA SER A 250 -2.89 -7.53 -14.13
C SER A 250 -3.09 -6.01 -14.31
N VAL A 251 -2.37 -5.39 -15.23
CA VAL A 251 -2.42 -3.96 -15.56
C VAL A 251 -2.72 -3.76 -17.05
N PRO A 252 -3.28 -2.60 -17.45
CA PRO A 252 -3.89 -1.61 -16.55
C PRO A 252 -5.07 -2.20 -15.80
N LYS A 253 -5.37 -1.64 -14.62
CA LYS A 253 -6.62 -1.95 -13.91
C LYS A 253 -7.75 -1.13 -14.51
N THR A 254 -8.97 -1.64 -14.43
CA THR A 254 -10.15 -0.87 -14.85
C THR A 254 -10.95 -0.50 -13.61
N THR A 255 -11.25 0.78 -13.44
CA THR A 255 -12.11 1.26 -12.35
C THR A 255 -13.29 2.01 -12.91
N LEU A 256 -14.49 1.53 -12.59
CA LEU A 256 -15.75 2.17 -12.93
C LEU A 256 -16.16 3.08 -11.78
N VAL A 257 -16.49 4.33 -12.10
CA VAL A 257 -16.85 5.35 -11.11
C VAL A 257 -18.34 5.70 -11.19
N SER A 258 -18.93 6.02 -10.04
CA SER A 258 -20.32 6.44 -9.88
C SER A 258 -20.41 7.55 -8.83
N ALA A 259 -21.56 8.20 -8.73
CA ALA A 259 -21.82 9.11 -7.61
C ALA A 259 -21.68 8.37 -6.26
N PRO A 260 -21.17 9.06 -5.21
CA PRO A 260 -21.04 8.48 -3.89
C PRO A 260 -22.41 8.14 -3.28
N ARG A 261 -22.44 7.19 -2.36
CA ARG A 261 -23.67 6.70 -1.70
C ARG A 261 -23.58 6.66 -0.19
N ASP A 262 -22.37 6.70 0.34
CA ASP A 262 -22.09 6.55 1.78
C ASP A 262 -21.27 7.74 2.34
N GLY A 263 -21.49 8.93 1.75
CA GLY A 263 -20.84 10.16 2.22
C GLY A 263 -19.40 10.38 1.74
N GLY A 264 -18.87 9.50 0.90
CA GLY A 264 -17.58 9.65 0.27
C GLY A 264 -17.56 10.69 -0.85
N THR A 265 -16.45 10.77 -1.56
CA THR A 265 -16.29 11.66 -2.73
C THR A 265 -16.79 10.99 -4.00
N VAL A 266 -16.54 9.69 -4.18
CA VAL A 266 -16.88 8.92 -5.39
C VAL A 266 -17.07 7.45 -5.05
N GLY A 267 -18.05 6.80 -5.69
CA GLY A 267 -18.21 5.34 -5.65
C GLY A 267 -17.34 4.66 -6.71
N THR A 268 -16.77 3.49 -6.39
CA THR A 268 -15.90 2.75 -7.31
C THR A 268 -16.19 1.26 -7.35
N ARG A 269 -15.99 0.67 -8.56
CA ARG A 269 -15.89 -0.76 -8.79
C ARG A 269 -14.64 -1.06 -9.61
N THR A 270 -13.67 -1.71 -9.00
CA THR A 270 -12.35 -1.98 -9.62
C THR A 270 -12.25 -3.42 -10.08
N PHE A 271 -11.69 -3.65 -11.27
CA PHE A 271 -11.49 -4.96 -11.89
C PHE A 271 -9.98 -5.26 -12.04
N ILE A 272 -9.57 -6.51 -11.67
CA ILE A 272 -8.17 -6.96 -11.74
C ILE A 272 -8.10 -8.41 -12.26
N PRO A 273 -7.62 -8.69 -13.45
CA PRO A 273 -7.71 -7.82 -14.64
C PRO A 273 -9.13 -7.61 -15.12
N VAL A 274 -10.02 -8.60 -14.91
CA VAL A 274 -11.46 -8.58 -15.26
C VAL A 274 -12.35 -9.04 -14.11
N ARG A 275 -11.77 -9.53 -13.02
CA ARG A 275 -12.53 -9.91 -11.83
C ARG A 275 -12.78 -8.70 -10.94
N PRO A 276 -14.01 -8.52 -10.44
CA PRO A 276 -14.32 -7.47 -9.48
C PRO A 276 -13.49 -7.65 -8.21
N HIS A 277 -12.89 -6.56 -7.73
CA HIS A 277 -12.18 -6.51 -6.45
C HIS A 277 -13.13 -6.10 -5.33
N THR A 278 -12.99 -6.69 -4.15
CA THR A 278 -13.80 -6.35 -2.96
C THR A 278 -13.46 -4.98 -2.37
N ALA A 279 -12.33 -4.40 -2.75
CA ALA A 279 -11.87 -3.09 -2.33
C ALA A 279 -11.21 -2.37 -3.51
N ILE A 280 -10.35 -1.39 -3.25
CA ILE A 280 -9.46 -0.76 -4.23
C ILE A 280 -8.02 -0.79 -3.70
N GLY A 281 -7.04 -1.08 -4.58
CA GLY A 281 -5.63 -1.03 -4.19
C GLY A 281 -5.16 0.42 -4.00
N VAL A 282 -4.24 0.65 -3.05
CA VAL A 282 -3.75 1.98 -2.65
C VAL A 282 -3.33 2.85 -3.84
N LEU A 283 -2.39 2.37 -4.65
CA LEU A 283 -1.91 3.14 -5.81
C LEU A 283 -2.96 3.23 -6.93
N GLY A 284 -3.85 2.24 -7.05
CA GLY A 284 -5.00 2.34 -7.94
C GLY A 284 -5.95 3.44 -7.53
N ALA A 285 -6.20 3.59 -6.24
CA ALA A 285 -7.02 4.67 -5.68
C ALA A 285 -6.37 6.05 -5.92
N VAL A 286 -5.05 6.15 -5.76
CA VAL A 286 -4.30 7.37 -6.07
C VAL A 286 -4.47 7.75 -7.55
N SER A 287 -4.35 6.80 -8.48
CA SER A 287 -4.58 7.05 -9.90
C SER A 287 -6.02 7.48 -10.19
N VAL A 288 -7.02 6.81 -9.60
CA VAL A 288 -8.43 7.21 -9.75
C VAL A 288 -8.67 8.64 -9.23
N ALA A 289 -8.17 8.96 -8.04
CA ALA A 289 -8.29 10.31 -7.49
C ALA A 289 -7.63 11.36 -8.41
N THR A 290 -6.46 11.03 -8.97
CA THR A 290 -5.77 11.89 -9.94
C THR A 290 -6.63 12.12 -11.18
N ALA A 291 -7.24 11.08 -11.74
CA ALA A 291 -8.14 11.20 -12.90
C ALA A 291 -9.31 12.15 -12.62
N LEU A 292 -9.89 12.08 -11.41
CA LEU A 292 -11.01 12.95 -11.02
C LEU A 292 -10.59 14.41 -10.79
N LEU A 293 -9.35 14.64 -10.37
CA LEU A 293 -8.80 15.99 -10.15
C LEU A 293 -8.33 16.66 -11.44
N LEU A 294 -8.09 15.89 -12.51
CA LEU A 294 -7.74 16.43 -13.82
C LEU A 294 -8.92 17.19 -14.42
N PRO A 295 -8.73 18.43 -14.92
CA PRO A 295 -9.77 19.17 -15.65
C PRO A 295 -10.28 18.36 -16.84
N GLY A 296 -11.57 18.02 -16.83
CA GLY A 296 -12.17 17.17 -17.87
C GLY A 296 -11.97 15.66 -17.68
N GLY A 297 -11.41 15.22 -16.56
CA GLY A 297 -11.30 13.78 -16.24
C GLY A 297 -12.65 13.07 -16.21
N VAL A 298 -12.70 11.84 -16.70
CA VAL A 298 -13.94 11.05 -16.75
C VAL A 298 -14.43 10.71 -15.36
N GLY A 299 -15.69 11.04 -15.06
CA GLY A 299 -16.33 10.84 -13.75
C GLY A 299 -16.10 11.95 -12.74
N ALA A 300 -15.34 13.01 -13.07
CA ALA A 300 -15.15 14.16 -12.19
C ALA A 300 -16.48 14.87 -11.87
N GLU A 301 -17.42 14.86 -12.81
CA GLU A 301 -18.77 15.40 -12.66
C GLU A 301 -19.67 14.60 -11.70
N LEU A 302 -19.29 13.36 -11.38
CA LEU A 302 -20.00 12.48 -10.42
C LEU A 302 -19.45 12.64 -9.00
N ALA A 303 -18.28 13.25 -8.85
CA ALA A 303 -17.61 13.37 -7.58
C ALA A 303 -18.16 14.51 -6.72
N SER A 304 -18.33 14.27 -5.43
CA SER A 304 -18.69 15.25 -4.41
C SER A 304 -17.45 15.70 -3.65
N PHE A 305 -16.72 16.66 -4.21
CA PHE A 305 -15.50 17.17 -3.58
C PHE A 305 -15.78 17.92 -2.29
N GLY A 306 -15.08 17.52 -1.22
CA GLY A 306 -15.09 18.23 0.05
C GLY A 306 -14.03 19.33 0.14
N SER A 307 -13.80 19.84 1.34
CA SER A 307 -12.72 20.79 1.62
C SER A 307 -11.77 20.18 2.67
N PRO A 308 -10.46 20.10 2.38
CA PRO A 308 -9.76 20.55 1.17
C PRO A 308 -9.97 19.60 -0.02
N GLY A 309 -10.07 20.14 -1.23
CA GLY A 309 -10.41 19.41 -2.46
C GLY A 309 -9.38 18.39 -2.96
N HIS A 310 -8.18 18.33 -2.36
CA HIS A 310 -7.15 17.35 -2.70
C HIS A 310 -7.30 16.01 -1.94
N ARG A 311 -8.18 15.97 -0.93
CA ARG A 311 -8.49 14.75 -0.18
C ARG A 311 -9.73 14.10 -0.75
N ILE A 312 -9.58 12.90 -1.29
CA ILE A 312 -10.61 12.14 -1.98
C ILE A 312 -10.94 10.90 -1.15
N ASP A 313 -12.16 10.80 -0.69
CA ASP A 313 -12.69 9.62 -0.01
C ASP A 313 -13.37 8.71 -1.04
N ILE A 314 -12.69 7.62 -1.37
CA ILE A 314 -13.12 6.64 -2.37
C ILE A 314 -13.94 5.56 -1.69
N GLU A 315 -15.23 5.48 -2.03
CA GLU A 315 -16.09 4.36 -1.65
C GLU A 315 -15.78 3.13 -2.51
N HIS A 316 -15.69 1.98 -1.88
CA HIS A 316 -15.52 0.68 -2.54
C HIS A 316 -16.42 -0.37 -1.86
N PRO A 317 -16.61 -1.59 -2.41
CA PRO A 317 -17.59 -2.55 -1.90
C PRO A 317 -17.52 -2.87 -0.40
N THR A 318 -16.35 -2.74 0.23
CA THR A 318 -16.15 -3.07 1.66
C THR A 318 -15.87 -1.85 2.54
N GLY A 319 -16.09 -0.63 2.04
CA GLY A 319 -15.93 0.62 2.80
C GLY A 319 -15.20 1.72 2.06
N HIS A 320 -14.29 2.44 2.72
CA HIS A 320 -13.70 3.68 2.25
C HIS A 320 -12.17 3.62 2.23
N LEU A 321 -11.58 4.35 1.28
CA LEU A 321 -10.15 4.60 1.19
C LEU A 321 -9.89 6.09 0.94
N ILE A 322 -9.34 6.78 1.93
CA ILE A 322 -8.99 8.18 1.81
C ILE A 322 -7.60 8.30 1.17
N VAL A 323 -7.53 9.00 0.05
CA VAL A 323 -6.29 9.39 -0.62
C VAL A 323 -6.12 10.91 -0.59
N ASP A 324 -4.88 11.35 -0.67
CA ASP A 324 -4.49 12.76 -0.64
C ASP A 324 -3.59 12.99 -1.87
N VAL A 325 -4.07 13.80 -2.83
CA VAL A 325 -3.36 14.04 -4.09
C VAL A 325 -3.33 15.53 -4.37
N GLU A 326 -2.14 16.09 -4.39
CA GLU A 326 -1.91 17.47 -4.82
C GLU A 326 -1.48 17.48 -6.28
N LEU A 327 -2.35 18.02 -7.14
CA LEU A 327 -2.14 18.10 -8.58
C LEU A 327 -2.03 19.57 -9.00
N ASP A 328 -0.92 19.91 -9.64
CA ASP A 328 -0.74 21.20 -10.31
C ASP A 328 -1.28 21.10 -11.75
N THR A 329 -2.49 21.59 -11.94
CA THR A 329 -3.16 21.61 -13.25
C THR A 329 -2.85 22.87 -14.06
N SER A 330 -2.07 23.81 -13.53
CA SER A 330 -1.59 24.98 -14.28
C SER A 330 -0.36 24.67 -15.13
N ALA A 331 0.33 23.58 -14.82
CA ALA A 331 1.44 23.07 -15.62
C ALA A 331 0.93 22.25 -16.82
N GLU A 332 1.63 22.29 -17.94
CA GLU A 332 1.37 21.47 -19.13
C GLU A 332 2.62 20.63 -19.49
N PRO A 333 2.59 19.29 -19.32
CA PRO A 333 1.48 18.48 -18.76
C PRO A 333 1.27 18.73 -17.25
N PRO A 334 0.09 18.36 -16.70
CA PRO A 334 -0.19 18.44 -15.27
C PRO A 334 0.84 17.69 -14.42
N VAL A 335 1.23 18.25 -13.27
CA VAL A 335 2.28 17.72 -12.40
C VAL A 335 1.70 17.28 -11.06
N VAL A 336 1.96 16.06 -10.67
CA VAL A 336 1.66 15.56 -9.31
C VAL A 336 2.70 16.15 -8.36
N ARG A 337 2.27 16.99 -7.42
CA ARG A 337 3.10 17.55 -6.37
C ARG A 337 3.29 16.59 -5.21
N SER A 338 2.23 15.90 -4.83
CA SER A 338 2.26 14.83 -3.84
C SER A 338 1.11 13.85 -4.06
N ALA A 339 1.33 12.60 -3.70
CA ALA A 339 0.33 11.55 -3.73
C ALA A 339 0.46 10.66 -2.49
N GLY A 340 -0.63 10.43 -1.79
CA GLY A 340 -0.60 9.69 -0.54
C GLY A 340 -1.92 9.06 -0.15
N VAL A 341 -1.89 8.33 0.95
CA VAL A 341 -3.06 7.69 1.55
C VAL A 341 -3.11 7.97 3.04
N VAL A 342 -4.32 8.13 3.55
CA VAL A 342 -4.53 8.23 4.98
C VAL A 342 -4.72 6.81 5.55
N ARG A 343 -3.98 6.52 6.60
CA ARG A 343 -4.07 5.30 7.39
C ARG A 343 -4.21 5.64 8.87
N THR A 344 -4.42 4.64 9.70
CA THR A 344 -4.32 4.76 11.16
C THR A 344 -3.44 3.64 11.69
N ALA A 345 -2.84 3.83 12.84
CA ALA A 345 -2.12 2.79 13.57
C ALA A 345 -2.61 2.71 15.01
N ARG A 346 -2.22 1.68 15.73
CA ARG A 346 -2.46 1.55 17.16
C ARG A 346 -1.39 0.69 17.80
N ARG A 347 -0.80 1.18 18.88
CA ARG A 347 0.03 0.38 19.76
C ARG A 347 -0.88 -0.53 20.58
N LEU A 348 -0.70 -1.83 20.48
CA LEU A 348 -1.50 -2.85 21.17
C LEU A 348 -0.77 -3.38 22.40
N PHE A 349 0.55 -3.51 22.31
CA PHE A 349 1.40 -4.04 23.37
C PHE A 349 2.84 -3.51 23.18
N ASP A 350 3.55 -3.28 24.26
CA ASP A 350 4.97 -2.98 24.30
C ASP A 350 5.64 -3.85 25.37
N GLY A 351 6.69 -4.61 25.01
CA GLY A 351 7.34 -5.52 25.93
C GLY A 351 8.35 -6.43 25.26
N PHE A 352 8.36 -7.70 25.66
CA PHE A 352 9.28 -8.71 25.17
C PHE A 352 8.50 -9.89 24.63
N ALA A 353 8.91 -10.42 23.48
CA ALA A 353 8.44 -11.67 22.93
C ALA A 353 9.50 -12.76 23.17
N TYR A 354 9.05 -13.93 23.53
CA TYR A 354 9.91 -15.09 23.77
C TYR A 354 9.73 -16.11 22.66
N PRO A 355 10.82 -16.58 22.04
CA PRO A 355 10.71 -17.61 21.00
C PRO A 355 10.29 -18.94 21.64
N GLY A 356 9.36 -19.62 20.99
CA GLY A 356 9.07 -21.02 21.24
C GLY A 356 10.26 -21.94 20.85
N PRO A 357 10.10 -23.28 21.00
CA PRO A 357 11.10 -24.22 20.50
C PRO A 357 11.39 -23.93 19.03
N ARG A 358 12.68 -23.79 18.69
CA ARG A 358 13.06 -23.55 17.28
C ARG A 358 12.62 -24.74 16.45
N PRO A 359 11.86 -24.55 15.36
CA PRO A 359 11.63 -25.62 14.41
C PRO A 359 12.99 -26.13 13.94
N ALA A 360 13.17 -27.44 13.86
CA ALA A 360 14.40 -28.03 13.31
C ALA A 360 14.60 -27.47 11.89
N LEU A 361 15.71 -26.80 11.67
CA LEU A 361 16.05 -26.09 10.41
C LEU A 361 16.51 -27.07 9.32
N ASP A 362 15.84 -28.20 9.15
CA ASP A 362 16.09 -29.19 8.08
C ASP A 362 15.22 -28.96 6.82
N LEU A 363 14.43 -27.89 6.79
CA LEU A 363 13.67 -27.53 5.59
C LEU A 363 14.45 -26.47 4.79
N PRO A 364 14.74 -26.70 3.51
CA PRO A 364 15.26 -25.66 2.64
C PRO A 364 14.24 -24.51 2.64
N LEU A 365 14.69 -23.29 2.94
CA LEU A 365 13.88 -22.07 2.88
C LEU A 365 13.30 -21.97 1.46
N ALA A 366 12.08 -22.44 1.28
CA ALA A 366 11.41 -22.45 0.00
C ALA A 366 11.24 -20.99 -0.47
N GLY A 367 12.03 -20.60 -1.48
CA GLY A 367 11.82 -19.35 -2.19
C GLY A 367 12.99 -18.39 -2.33
N ARG A 368 14.18 -18.70 -1.88
CA ARG A 368 15.39 -17.94 -2.26
C ARG A 368 15.99 -18.50 -3.53
N ALA A 369 15.65 -17.92 -4.69
CA ALA A 369 16.53 -18.02 -5.84
C ALA A 369 17.83 -17.29 -5.48
N ALA A 370 18.96 -18.04 -5.51
CA ALA A 370 20.28 -17.47 -5.39
C ALA A 370 20.53 -16.54 -6.60
N ASP A 371 20.30 -15.26 -6.42
CA ASP A 371 20.88 -14.22 -7.29
C ASP A 371 21.55 -13.18 -6.40
N GLN A 372 22.68 -13.59 -5.82
CA GLN A 372 23.68 -12.66 -5.28
C GLN A 372 24.54 -12.22 -6.47
N ARG A 373 24.11 -11.21 -7.20
CA ARG A 373 25.05 -10.40 -7.97
C ARG A 373 25.54 -9.28 -7.07
N PRO A 374 26.87 -9.19 -6.82
CA PRO A 374 27.43 -8.00 -6.18
C PRO A 374 27.22 -6.82 -7.12
N ILE A 375 26.69 -5.72 -6.62
CA ILE A 375 26.66 -4.45 -7.32
C ILE A 375 28.12 -3.98 -7.39
N GLY A 376 28.78 -4.26 -8.51
CA GLY A 376 30.07 -3.68 -8.88
C GLY A 376 29.87 -2.25 -9.39
N PRO A 377 30.90 -1.39 -9.26
CA PRO A 377 30.80 0.00 -9.71
C PRO A 377 30.69 0.05 -11.24
N ALA A 378 29.86 0.98 -11.73
CA ALA A 378 29.69 1.27 -13.15
C ALA A 378 31.02 1.71 -13.75
N ASP A 379 31.53 0.93 -14.68
CA ASP A 379 32.69 1.31 -15.50
C ASP A 379 32.28 2.41 -16.47
N ALA A 380 33.04 3.49 -16.42
CA ALA A 380 32.97 4.61 -17.34
C ALA A 380 33.27 4.15 -18.77
N ALA A 381 32.45 4.57 -19.73
CA ALA A 381 32.72 4.41 -21.16
C ALA A 381 33.86 5.34 -21.59
N PRO A 382 34.79 4.89 -22.45
CA PRO A 382 35.76 5.77 -23.06
C PRO A 382 35.27 6.32 -24.40
N SER A 383 35.58 7.59 -24.60
CA SER A 383 35.70 8.42 -25.85
C SER A 383 34.70 8.24 -26.96
#